data_2410e4d389ccb55a9e85c347bc0fb14f
#
_entry.id   2410e4d389ccb55a9e85c347bc0fb14f
#
_cell.length_a   1.000
_cell.length_b   1.000
_cell.length_c   1.000
_cell.angle_alpha   90.00
_cell.angle_beta   90.00
_cell.angle_gamma   90.00
#
_symmetry.space_group_name_H-M   'P 1'
#
loop_
_entity.id
_entity.type
_entity.pdbx_description
1 polymer ?
#
loop_
_entity_poly.entity_id
_entity_poly.type
_entity_poly.pdbx_seq_one_letter_code
_entity_poly.pdbx_strand_id
1 'polypeptide(L)'
;MKEISFSIRIDDNDKNRNIEHIRQFLEDGNKVKVSVFLAKREMDKLNFAKELLKEVVNKFNGFAEFDAMPQMEGRNMFCVLKKSKK
;
A
#
# COMPACT_ATOMS: atom_id res chain seq x y z
N MET A 1 6.39 9.16 9.83
CA MET A 1 5.73 8.14 8.98
C MET A 1 6.08 8.39 7.53
N LYS A 2 6.46 7.35 6.82
CA LYS A 2 6.77 7.44 5.39
C LYS A 2 5.52 7.18 4.57
N GLU A 3 5.48 7.70 3.34
CA GLU A 3 4.35 7.51 2.45
C GLU A 3 4.80 6.99 1.10
N ILE A 4 4.04 6.02 0.59
CA ILE A 4 4.24 5.46 -0.74
C ILE A 4 2.89 5.47 -1.44
N SER A 5 2.84 5.96 -2.67
CA SER A 5 1.60 6.00 -3.45
C SER A 5 1.69 5.08 -4.65
N PHE A 6 0.60 4.40 -4.94
CA PHE A 6 0.45 3.59 -6.16
C PHE A 6 -0.61 4.21 -7.04
N SER A 7 -0.42 4.09 -8.36
CA SER A 7 -1.47 4.35 -9.33
C SER A 7 -2.19 3.03 -9.59
N ILE A 8 -3.49 3.08 -9.88
CA ILE A 8 -4.25 1.87 -10.17
C ILE A 8 -3.76 1.20 -11.46
N ARG A 9 -3.05 1.95 -12.31
CA ARG A 9 -2.48 1.44 -13.57
C ARG A 9 -0.98 1.21 -13.50
N ILE A 10 -0.44 1.07 -12.31
CA ILE A 10 0.99 0.89 -12.12
C ILE A 10 1.43 -0.43 -12.77
N ASP A 11 2.59 -0.41 -13.43
CA ASP A 11 3.15 -1.63 -14.00
C ASP A 11 3.90 -2.43 -12.93
N ASP A 12 4.25 -3.68 -13.28
CA ASP A 12 4.87 -4.58 -12.30
C ASP A 12 6.23 -4.10 -11.83
N ASN A 13 7.01 -3.47 -12.70
CA ASN A 13 8.33 -2.98 -12.32
C ASN A 13 8.22 -1.88 -11.26
N ASP A 14 7.34 -0.91 -11.50
CA ASP A 14 7.14 0.19 -10.55
C ASP A 14 6.52 -0.33 -9.25
N LYS A 15 5.60 -1.27 -9.35
CA LYS A 15 4.98 -1.87 -8.18
C LYS A 15 6.04 -2.56 -7.31
N ASN A 16 6.91 -3.35 -7.92
CA ASN A 16 7.97 -4.04 -7.19
C ASN A 16 8.95 -3.08 -6.56
N ARG A 17 9.29 -1.99 -7.27
CA ARG A 17 10.17 -0.96 -6.73
C ARG A 17 9.55 -0.30 -5.49
N ASN A 18 8.27 0.01 -5.56
CA ASN A 18 7.59 0.62 -4.42
C ASN A 18 7.51 -0.35 -3.24
N ILE A 19 7.30 -1.64 -3.50
CA ILE A 19 7.28 -2.66 -2.46
C ILE A 19 8.64 -2.74 -1.77
N GLU A 20 9.74 -2.67 -2.54
CA GLU A 20 11.07 -2.65 -1.95
C GLU A 20 11.31 -1.42 -1.09
N HIS A 21 10.82 -0.26 -1.51
CA HIS A 21 10.91 0.96 -0.69
C HIS A 21 10.15 0.80 0.62
N ILE A 22 8.96 0.19 0.55
CA ILE A 22 8.16 -0.06 1.77
C ILE A 22 8.94 -0.99 2.70
N ARG A 23 9.52 -2.05 2.17
CA ARG A 23 10.31 -2.98 2.97
C ARG A 23 11.45 -2.24 3.68
N GLN A 24 12.17 -1.39 2.95
CA GLN A 24 13.28 -0.65 3.52
C GLN A 24 12.83 0.27 4.65
N PHE A 25 11.72 0.99 4.45
CA PHE A 25 11.19 1.85 5.49
C PHE A 25 10.78 1.07 6.73
N LEU A 26 10.17 -0.10 6.55
CA LEU A 26 9.76 -0.94 7.65
C LEU A 26 10.97 -1.51 8.40
N GLU A 27 12.02 -1.89 7.68
CA GLU A 27 13.26 -2.36 8.30
C GLU A 27 13.91 -1.27 9.13
N ASP A 28 13.78 -0.02 8.71
CA ASP A 28 14.31 1.13 9.42
C ASP A 28 13.46 1.51 10.64
N GLY A 29 12.36 0.81 10.87
CA GLY A 29 11.49 1.05 12.02
C GLY A 29 10.40 2.06 11.79
N ASN A 30 10.16 2.46 10.54
CA ASN A 30 9.11 3.41 10.19
C ASN A 30 7.81 2.70 9.88
N LYS A 31 6.68 3.35 10.19
CA LYS A 31 5.39 2.96 9.64
C LYS A 31 5.27 3.58 8.26
N VAL A 32 4.54 2.93 7.36
CA VAL A 32 4.38 3.39 5.99
C VAL A 32 2.91 3.54 5.66
N LYS A 33 2.52 4.73 5.22
CA LYS A 33 1.19 4.98 4.70
C LYS A 33 1.22 4.64 3.21
N VAL A 34 0.49 3.60 2.82
CA VAL A 34 0.41 3.15 1.44
C VAL A 34 -0.93 3.57 0.88
N SER A 35 -0.93 4.33 -0.19
CA SER A 35 -2.16 4.81 -0.79
C SER A 35 -2.25 4.46 -2.26
N VAL A 36 -3.49 4.34 -2.75
CA VAL A 36 -3.78 4.12 -4.16
C VAL A 36 -4.64 5.29 -4.62
N PHE A 37 -4.14 6.04 -5.60
CA PHE A 37 -4.87 7.15 -6.17
C PHE A 37 -5.85 6.66 -7.23
N LEU A 38 -7.10 7.13 -7.15
CA LEU A 38 -8.14 6.80 -8.10
C LEU A 38 -8.60 8.06 -8.80
N ALA A 39 -8.49 8.10 -10.12
CA ALA A 39 -9.06 9.20 -10.90
C ALA A 39 -10.59 9.12 -10.81
N LYS A 40 -11.26 10.24 -11.08
CA LYS A 40 -12.73 10.31 -10.98
C LYS A 40 -13.42 9.20 -11.77
N ARG A 41 -12.90 8.88 -12.95
CA ARG A 41 -13.45 7.83 -13.81
C ARG A 41 -13.13 6.42 -13.34
N GLU A 42 -12.28 6.29 -12.33
CA GLU A 42 -11.83 5.01 -11.82
C GLU A 42 -12.46 4.66 -10.48
N MET A 43 -13.41 5.45 -10.02
CA MET A 43 -14.04 5.23 -8.71
C MET A 43 -14.82 3.92 -8.64
N ASP A 44 -15.19 3.35 -9.79
CA ASP A 44 -15.81 2.02 -9.83
C ASP A 44 -14.81 0.89 -9.58
N LYS A 45 -13.52 1.21 -9.51
CA LYS A 45 -12.45 0.23 -9.30
C LYS A 45 -11.97 0.20 -7.85
N LEU A 46 -12.83 0.60 -6.91
CA LEU A 46 -12.46 0.60 -5.49
C LEU A 46 -12.05 -0.79 -5.01
N ASN A 47 -12.75 -1.83 -5.46
CA ASN A 47 -12.40 -3.20 -5.07
C ASN A 47 -11.03 -3.58 -5.57
N PHE A 48 -10.66 -3.14 -6.76
CA PHE A 48 -9.33 -3.39 -7.31
C PHE A 48 -8.25 -2.73 -6.45
N ALA A 49 -8.50 -1.48 -6.02
CA ALA A 49 -7.56 -0.77 -5.17
C ALA A 49 -7.37 -1.50 -3.84
N LYS A 50 -8.46 -1.96 -3.25
CA LYS A 50 -8.41 -2.72 -1.99
C LYS A 50 -7.59 -4.00 -2.16
N GLU A 51 -7.82 -4.71 -3.27
CA GLU A 51 -7.07 -5.93 -3.56
C GLU A 51 -5.58 -5.63 -3.76
N LEU A 52 -5.25 -4.51 -4.40
CA LEU A 52 -3.87 -4.12 -4.59
C LEU A 52 -3.16 -3.91 -3.25
N LEU A 53 -3.83 -3.24 -2.31
CA LEU A 53 -3.24 -3.02 -0.99
C LEU A 53 -3.04 -4.35 -0.25
N LYS A 54 -4.00 -5.26 -0.35
CA LYS A 54 -3.86 -6.58 0.26
C LYS A 54 -2.73 -7.36 -0.37
N GLU A 55 -2.58 -7.28 -1.69
CA GLU A 55 -1.49 -7.95 -2.39
C GLU A 55 -0.13 -7.44 -1.90
N VAL A 56 0.00 -6.14 -1.71
CA VAL A 56 1.25 -5.55 -1.23
C VAL A 56 1.63 -6.14 0.13
N VAL A 57 0.67 -6.23 1.05
CA VAL A 57 0.91 -6.80 2.38
C VAL A 57 1.27 -8.27 2.28
N ASN A 58 0.56 -9.01 1.43
CA ASN A 58 0.82 -10.45 1.28
C ASN A 58 2.22 -10.75 0.75
N LYS A 59 2.78 -9.83 -0.04
CA LYS A 59 4.13 -10.02 -0.58
C LYS A 59 5.21 -9.97 0.49
N PHE A 60 4.91 -9.44 1.67
CA PHE A 60 5.86 -9.41 2.77
C PHE A 60 5.86 -10.69 3.59
N ASN A 61 4.94 -11.61 3.33
CA ASN A 61 4.92 -12.94 3.92
C ASN A 61 5.07 -12.93 5.45
N GLY A 62 4.30 -12.06 6.09
CA GLY A 62 4.32 -11.95 7.55
C GLY A 62 5.31 -10.96 8.11
N PHE A 63 6.16 -10.37 7.27
CA PHE A 63 7.10 -9.33 7.71
C PHE A 63 6.38 -8.03 8.06
N ALA A 64 5.27 -7.74 7.40
CA ALA A 64 4.49 -6.53 7.61
C ALA A 64 3.03 -6.88 7.88
N GLU A 65 2.36 -6.00 8.63
CA GLU A 65 0.94 -6.15 8.90
C GLU A 65 0.25 -4.80 8.86
N PHE A 66 -1.07 -4.81 8.79
CA PHE A 66 -1.84 -3.56 8.80
C PHE A 66 -1.82 -2.93 10.20
N ASP A 67 -1.38 -1.67 10.28
CA ASP A 67 -1.58 -0.85 11.46
C ASP A 67 -2.93 -0.15 11.36
N ALA A 68 -3.32 0.20 10.14
CA ALA A 68 -4.65 0.70 9.82
C ALA A 68 -5.14 -0.01 8.56
N MET A 69 -6.36 -0.53 8.61
CA MET A 69 -6.95 -1.25 7.47
C MET A 69 -7.24 -0.29 6.32
N PRO A 70 -7.35 -0.81 5.08
CA PRO A 70 -7.66 0.02 3.92
C PRO A 70 -8.95 0.82 4.13
N GLN A 71 -8.87 2.12 3.84
CA GLN A 71 -10.02 3.02 3.98
C GLN A 71 -9.89 4.16 2.98
N MET A 72 -10.99 4.85 2.75
CA MET A 72 -11.03 5.95 1.78
C MET A 72 -10.69 7.27 2.45
N GLU A 73 -9.95 8.10 1.72
CA GLU A 73 -9.68 9.48 2.10
C GLU A 73 -9.82 10.31 0.83
N GLY A 74 -10.97 10.93 0.64
CA GLY A 74 -11.26 11.62 -0.61
C GLY A 74 -11.32 10.64 -1.76
N ARG A 75 -10.44 10.80 -2.74
CA ARG A 75 -10.34 9.90 -3.90
C ARG A 75 -9.24 8.86 -3.75
N ASN A 76 -8.60 8.83 -2.60
CA ASN A 76 -7.52 7.88 -2.36
C ASN A 76 -8.01 6.78 -1.43
N MET A 77 -7.56 5.56 -1.68
CA MET A 77 -7.69 4.50 -0.71
C MET A 77 -6.32 4.32 -0.08
N PHE A 78 -6.25 4.25 1.24
CA PHE A 78 -4.98 4.12 1.92
C PHE A 78 -5.06 3.13 3.06
N CYS A 79 -3.89 2.63 3.43
CA CYS A 79 -3.74 1.84 4.65
C CYS A 79 -2.40 2.21 5.27
N VAL A 80 -2.19 1.81 6.51
CA VAL A 80 -0.91 2.01 7.17
C VAL A 80 -0.33 0.64 7.48
N LEU A 81 0.93 0.44 7.13
CA LEU A 81 1.64 -0.80 7.38
C LEU A 81 2.68 -0.57 8.47
N LYS A 82 2.93 -1.62 9.25
CA LYS A 82 3.98 -1.63 10.25
C LYS A 82 4.71 -2.96 10.18
N LYS A 83 5.93 -2.98 10.69
CA LYS A 83 6.68 -4.22 10.76
C LYS A 83 6.01 -5.15 11.77
N SER A 84 5.83 -6.40 11.37
CA SER A 84 5.28 -7.41 12.27
C SER A 84 6.23 -7.63 13.44
N LYS A 85 5.67 -7.92 14.60
CA LYS A 85 6.47 -8.13 15.82
C LYS A 85 7.03 -9.54 15.96
N LYS A 86 6.88 -10.34 14.95
CA LYS A 86 7.44 -11.71 14.99
C LYS A 86 8.92 -11.72 14.70
#